data_9491751d3a65b5fcaec4060f7cb5a2e9
#
_entry.id   9491751d3a65b5fcaec4060f7cb5a2e9
#
_cell.length_a   1.000
_cell.length_b   1.000
_cell.length_c   1.000
_cell.angle_alpha   90.00
_cell.angle_beta   90.00
_cell.angle_gamma   90.00
#
_symmetry.space_group_name_H-M   'P 1'
#
loop_
_entity.id
_entity.type
_entity.pdbx_description
1 polymer ?
#
loop_
_entity_poly.entity_id
_entity_poly.type
_entity_poly.pdbx_seq_one_letter_code
_entity_poly.pdbx_strand_id
1 'polypeptide(L)'
;HATRNTLARNRMLARLTEATEQGTLLATHDNTELMWLRRHVGTDDIAEPEPYLFCFKHDWDALTLTERVLRTIKGLAEFHPDWAFWGYDAALLWGLEVPNDLLGPRYLVKTGCSVPLSAGCRLLRPQAAGVLEQVDGVQVTSFWRTVEDCLLRAPFSYGLAIADSALRAKGVSRDDFCERLRIDCEGKHGHRRAQVIASYADGMSENGGESRFRAFFIAYGFPVPELQVEFRDPLDPSQVFRVDYFWQLEDGTCVIGELDGKVKYTLQNGEGRESVDPFVAERQRESHLTMLGHKVLRFTFDELKNPGKLVEKMRLAGIPRRPDLAEEWRRRWYGR
;
A
#
# COMPACT_ATOMS: atom_id res chain seq x y z
N HIS A 1 33.93 -33.36 -16.86
CA HIS A 1 33.06 -33.07 -15.71
C HIS A 1 32.99 -31.56 -15.37
N ALA A 2 34.13 -30.83 -15.40
CA ALA A 2 34.17 -29.38 -15.13
C ALA A 2 33.30 -28.55 -16.09
N THR A 3 33.35 -28.86 -17.39
CA THR A 3 32.61 -28.14 -18.45
C THR A 3 31.09 -28.27 -18.33
N ARG A 4 30.57 -29.45 -17.96
CA ARG A 4 29.14 -29.68 -17.77
C ARG A 4 28.59 -28.90 -16.54
N ASN A 5 29.37 -28.85 -15.48
CA ASN A 5 28.96 -28.12 -14.26
C ASN A 5 28.94 -26.60 -14.49
N THR A 6 29.89 -26.08 -15.27
CA THR A 6 29.93 -24.66 -15.66
C THR A 6 28.75 -24.28 -16.55
N LEU A 7 28.37 -25.12 -17.51
CA LEU A 7 27.22 -24.89 -18.38
C LEU A 7 25.90 -24.88 -17.60
N ALA A 8 25.72 -25.84 -16.69
CA ALA A 8 24.53 -25.91 -15.83
C ALA A 8 24.45 -24.67 -14.95
N ARG A 9 25.55 -24.23 -14.34
CA ARG A 9 25.63 -23.01 -13.55
C ARG A 9 25.24 -21.78 -14.35
N ASN A 10 25.87 -21.58 -15.52
CA ASN A 10 25.59 -20.42 -16.37
C ASN A 10 24.12 -20.37 -16.82
N ARG A 11 23.53 -21.53 -17.14
CA ARG A 11 22.12 -21.64 -17.49
C ARG A 11 21.21 -21.22 -16.34
N MET A 12 21.47 -21.67 -15.10
CA MET A 12 20.65 -21.34 -13.95
C MET A 12 20.78 -19.85 -13.55
N LEU A 13 21.99 -19.31 -13.61
CA LEU A 13 22.20 -17.88 -13.36
C LEU A 13 21.49 -17.01 -14.39
N ALA A 14 21.51 -17.38 -15.67
CA ALA A 14 20.77 -16.65 -16.71
C ALA A 14 19.26 -16.67 -16.45
N ARG A 15 18.68 -17.81 -16.04
CA ARG A 15 17.26 -17.89 -15.70
C ARG A 15 16.91 -17.07 -14.45
N LEU A 16 17.77 -17.03 -13.44
CA LEU A 16 17.57 -16.17 -12.26
C LEU A 16 17.60 -14.68 -12.65
N THR A 17 18.53 -14.29 -13.54
CA THR A 17 18.61 -12.92 -14.08
C THR A 17 17.32 -12.57 -14.82
N GLU A 18 16.86 -13.44 -15.72
CA GLU A 18 15.61 -13.22 -16.47
C GLU A 18 14.40 -13.05 -15.53
N ALA A 19 14.26 -13.91 -14.52
CA ALA A 19 13.19 -13.79 -13.53
C ALA A 19 13.27 -12.47 -12.74
N THR A 20 14.48 -12.03 -12.37
CA THR A 20 14.70 -10.73 -11.71
C THR A 20 14.27 -9.57 -12.60
N GLU A 21 14.65 -9.57 -13.89
CA GLU A 21 14.27 -8.55 -14.87
C GLU A 21 12.77 -8.49 -15.11
N GLN A 22 12.10 -9.65 -15.11
CA GLN A 22 10.64 -9.77 -15.23
C GLN A 22 9.89 -9.41 -13.93
N GLY A 23 10.60 -9.14 -12.83
CA GLY A 23 9.99 -8.82 -11.55
C GLY A 23 9.23 -9.99 -10.90
N THR A 24 9.70 -11.23 -11.13
CA THR A 24 9.16 -12.48 -10.57
C THR A 24 10.25 -13.28 -9.85
N LEU A 25 9.92 -14.50 -9.41
CA LEU A 25 10.84 -15.49 -8.89
C LEU A 25 10.97 -16.64 -9.87
N LEU A 26 12.16 -17.21 -10.00
CA LEU A 26 12.36 -18.40 -10.83
C LEU A 26 11.59 -19.59 -10.27
N ALA A 27 10.59 -20.04 -11.00
CA ALA A 27 9.85 -21.27 -10.72
C ALA A 27 10.37 -22.44 -11.55
N THR A 28 10.44 -23.65 -10.99
CA THR A 28 10.82 -24.84 -11.77
C THR A 28 10.14 -26.11 -11.22
N HIS A 29 9.62 -26.91 -12.17
CA HIS A 29 9.14 -28.29 -11.94
C HIS A 29 10.20 -29.35 -12.32
N ASP A 30 11.31 -28.94 -12.92
CA ASP A 30 12.40 -29.85 -13.29
C ASP A 30 13.20 -30.26 -12.06
N ASN A 31 13.18 -31.54 -11.72
CA ASN A 31 13.86 -32.07 -10.54
C ASN A 31 15.39 -31.85 -10.58
N THR A 32 16.00 -31.84 -11.78
CA THR A 32 17.44 -31.64 -11.93
C THR A 32 17.80 -30.20 -11.60
N GLU A 33 17.03 -29.24 -12.14
CA GLU A 33 17.19 -27.83 -11.84
C GLU A 33 16.92 -27.53 -10.36
N LEU A 34 15.83 -28.07 -9.81
CA LEU A 34 15.47 -27.92 -8.40
C LEU A 34 16.58 -28.40 -7.47
N MET A 35 17.14 -29.59 -7.75
CA MET A 35 18.24 -30.15 -6.96
C MET A 35 19.52 -29.32 -7.10
N TRP A 36 19.78 -28.77 -8.29
CA TRP A 36 20.91 -27.87 -8.49
C TRP A 36 20.73 -26.57 -7.69
N LEU A 37 19.59 -25.90 -7.82
CA LEU A 37 19.26 -24.64 -7.13
C LEU A 37 19.37 -24.83 -5.61
N ARG A 38 18.71 -25.84 -5.04
CA ARG A 38 18.75 -26.12 -3.58
C ARG A 38 20.15 -26.41 -3.06
N ARG A 39 21.00 -27.05 -3.84
CA ARG A 39 22.40 -27.28 -3.46
C ARG A 39 23.20 -25.98 -3.36
N HIS A 40 22.80 -24.96 -4.11
CA HIS A 40 23.51 -23.68 -4.18
C HIS A 40 22.83 -22.58 -3.36
N VAL A 41 21.71 -22.85 -2.69
CA VAL A 41 21.11 -21.93 -1.71
C VAL A 41 22.12 -21.62 -0.60
N GLY A 42 22.35 -20.33 -0.39
CA GLY A 42 23.28 -19.83 0.64
C GLY A 42 24.76 -19.85 0.25
N THR A 43 25.15 -20.43 -0.90
CA THR A 43 26.55 -20.49 -1.35
C THR A 43 26.85 -19.62 -2.57
N ASP A 44 25.93 -19.53 -3.52
CA ASP A 44 26.08 -18.80 -4.79
C ASP A 44 25.14 -17.57 -4.87
N ASP A 45 24.90 -16.91 -3.73
CA ASP A 45 23.94 -15.79 -3.64
C ASP A 45 22.52 -16.15 -4.09
N ILE A 46 22.12 -17.42 -3.90
CA ILE A 46 20.80 -17.94 -4.23
C ILE A 46 19.97 -18.10 -2.95
N ALA A 47 18.70 -17.69 -3.01
CA ALA A 47 17.71 -17.89 -1.95
C ALA A 47 16.48 -18.63 -2.49
N GLU A 48 15.79 -19.38 -1.63
CA GLU A 48 14.50 -20.02 -1.85
C GLU A 48 13.49 -19.39 -0.86
N PRO A 49 12.96 -18.16 -1.15
CA PRO A 49 12.07 -17.46 -0.22
C PRO A 49 10.70 -18.13 -0.07
N GLU A 50 10.29 -18.89 -1.05
CA GLU A 50 9.09 -19.73 -1.02
C GLU A 50 9.43 -21.09 -1.62
N PRO A 51 8.87 -22.21 -1.14
CA PRO A 51 9.14 -23.53 -1.72
C PRO A 51 9.00 -23.55 -3.25
N TYR A 52 10.05 -24.04 -3.94
CA TYR A 52 10.16 -24.12 -5.41
C TYR A 52 10.36 -22.79 -6.14
N LEU A 53 10.47 -21.66 -5.43
CA LEU A 53 10.71 -20.34 -5.99
C LEU A 53 12.08 -19.80 -5.56
N PHE A 54 12.89 -19.37 -6.53
CA PHE A 54 14.27 -18.98 -6.32
C PHE A 54 14.56 -17.57 -6.84
N CYS A 55 15.54 -16.91 -6.24
CA CYS A 55 16.03 -15.61 -6.65
C CYS A 55 17.48 -15.39 -6.22
N PHE A 56 18.10 -14.31 -6.66
CA PHE A 56 19.32 -13.82 -6.03
C PHE A 56 19.01 -13.25 -4.66
N LYS A 57 19.82 -13.64 -3.67
CA LYS A 57 19.62 -13.21 -2.29
C LYS A 57 19.79 -11.69 -2.11
N HIS A 58 20.80 -11.11 -2.75
CA HIS A 58 21.03 -9.66 -2.68
C HIS A 58 19.85 -8.85 -3.26
N ASP A 59 19.26 -9.30 -4.38
CA ASP A 59 18.07 -8.68 -4.95
C ASP A 59 16.88 -8.79 -4.01
N TRP A 60 16.67 -9.99 -3.45
CA TRP A 60 15.59 -10.22 -2.49
C TRP A 60 15.71 -9.35 -1.25
N ASP A 61 16.91 -9.23 -0.69
CA ASP A 61 17.17 -8.45 0.51
C ASP A 61 16.96 -6.94 0.29
N ALA A 62 17.18 -6.46 -0.94
CA ALA A 62 16.96 -5.07 -1.32
C ALA A 62 15.47 -4.69 -1.52
N LEU A 63 14.58 -5.68 -1.71
CA LEU A 63 13.16 -5.46 -1.94
C LEU A 63 12.41 -5.03 -0.67
N THR A 64 11.44 -4.15 -0.86
CA THR A 64 10.41 -3.86 0.15
C THR A 64 9.51 -5.08 0.36
N LEU A 65 8.76 -5.12 1.48
CA LEU A 65 7.82 -6.21 1.74
C LEU A 65 6.77 -6.35 0.62
N THR A 66 6.23 -5.25 0.14
CA THR A 66 5.26 -5.23 -0.96
C THR A 66 5.84 -5.85 -2.24
N GLU A 67 7.06 -5.47 -2.61
CA GLU A 67 7.74 -6.03 -3.78
C GLU A 67 8.02 -7.53 -3.63
N ARG A 68 8.44 -7.97 -2.44
CA ARG A 68 8.62 -9.40 -2.13
C ARG A 68 7.32 -10.17 -2.30
N VAL A 69 6.22 -9.65 -1.79
CA VAL A 69 4.90 -10.28 -1.92
C VAL A 69 4.46 -10.36 -3.38
N LEU A 70 4.60 -9.27 -4.14
CA LEU A 70 4.24 -9.25 -5.57
C LEU A 70 5.08 -10.26 -6.39
N ARG A 71 6.39 -10.34 -6.17
CA ARG A 71 7.26 -11.33 -6.82
C ARG A 71 6.87 -12.76 -6.44
N THR A 72 6.53 -12.99 -5.17
CA THR A 72 6.07 -14.30 -4.70
C THR A 72 4.76 -14.70 -5.38
N ILE A 73 3.78 -13.79 -5.47
CA ILE A 73 2.50 -14.06 -6.14
C ILE A 73 2.72 -14.41 -7.61
N LYS A 74 3.54 -13.65 -8.34
CA LYS A 74 3.86 -13.91 -9.74
C LYS A 74 4.56 -15.26 -9.92
N GLY A 75 5.53 -15.58 -9.07
CA GLY A 75 6.21 -16.88 -9.08
C GLY A 75 5.28 -18.05 -8.77
N LEU A 76 4.38 -17.88 -7.80
CA LEU A 76 3.36 -18.88 -7.47
C LEU A 76 2.37 -19.08 -8.61
N ALA A 77 1.96 -18.02 -9.30
CA ALA A 77 1.06 -18.11 -10.46
C ALA A 77 1.72 -18.81 -11.65
N GLU A 78 3.03 -18.62 -11.87
CA GLU A 78 3.79 -19.34 -12.87
C GLU A 78 3.95 -20.83 -12.50
N PHE A 79 4.24 -21.12 -11.22
CA PHE A 79 4.39 -22.48 -10.74
C PHE A 79 3.06 -23.24 -10.67
N HIS A 80 1.96 -22.56 -10.41
CA HIS A 80 0.60 -23.07 -10.32
C HIS A 80 -0.35 -22.30 -11.24
N PRO A 81 -0.36 -22.58 -12.55
CA PRO A 81 -1.18 -21.83 -13.53
C PRO A 81 -2.69 -21.87 -13.29
N ASP A 82 -3.17 -22.83 -12.50
CA ASP A 82 -4.58 -22.98 -12.08
C ASP A 82 -4.94 -22.13 -10.85
N TRP A 83 -3.96 -21.48 -10.23
CA TRP A 83 -4.23 -20.65 -9.05
C TRP A 83 -4.72 -19.27 -9.43
N ALA A 84 -5.70 -18.78 -8.66
CA ALA A 84 -6.15 -17.40 -8.70
C ALA A 84 -6.04 -16.79 -7.30
N PHE A 85 -5.87 -15.47 -7.25
CA PHE A 85 -5.68 -14.74 -6.00
C PHE A 85 -6.87 -13.83 -5.71
N TRP A 86 -7.11 -13.55 -4.42
CA TRP A 86 -8.17 -12.68 -3.95
C TRP A 86 -7.71 -11.81 -2.78
N GLY A 87 -8.58 -10.96 -2.24
CA GLY A 87 -8.30 -10.16 -1.05
C GLY A 87 -7.07 -9.29 -1.21
N TYR A 88 -6.19 -9.27 -0.22
CA TYR A 88 -5.04 -8.36 -0.21
C TYR A 88 -4.00 -8.68 -1.28
N ASP A 89 -3.83 -9.94 -1.67
CA ASP A 89 -2.93 -10.31 -2.75
C ASP A 89 -3.42 -9.77 -4.11
N ALA A 90 -4.72 -9.92 -4.39
CA ALA A 90 -5.34 -9.34 -5.58
C ALA A 90 -5.30 -7.79 -5.54
N ALA A 91 -5.51 -7.20 -4.36
CA ALA A 91 -5.45 -5.74 -4.19
C ALA A 91 -4.07 -5.17 -4.55
N LEU A 92 -2.99 -5.83 -4.15
CA LEU A 92 -1.63 -5.44 -4.56
C LEU A 92 -1.43 -5.50 -6.08
N LEU A 93 -1.92 -6.56 -6.72
CA LEU A 93 -1.84 -6.71 -8.17
C LEU A 93 -2.64 -5.63 -8.90
N TRP A 94 -3.79 -5.23 -8.36
CA TRP A 94 -4.58 -4.10 -8.84
C TRP A 94 -3.93 -2.73 -8.59
N GLY A 95 -2.77 -2.68 -7.91
CA GLY A 95 -2.06 -1.44 -7.56
C GLY A 95 -2.70 -0.64 -6.43
N LEU A 96 -3.50 -1.30 -5.58
CA LEU A 96 -4.11 -0.64 -4.43
C LEU A 96 -3.12 -0.50 -3.27
N GLU A 97 -3.33 0.53 -2.45
CA GLU A 97 -2.52 0.84 -1.27
C GLU A 97 -2.84 -0.11 -0.11
N VAL A 98 -2.19 -1.27 -0.10
CA VAL A 98 -2.36 -2.28 0.96
C VAL A 98 -1.27 -2.09 2.02
N PRO A 99 -1.63 -1.73 3.26
CA PRO A 99 -0.66 -1.61 4.35
C PRO A 99 0.10 -2.91 4.63
N ASN A 100 1.39 -2.80 4.93
CA ASN A 100 2.27 -3.94 5.18
C ASN A 100 1.76 -4.89 6.27
N ASP A 101 1.08 -4.36 7.28
CA ASP A 101 0.51 -5.14 8.39
C ASP A 101 -0.56 -6.15 7.94
N LEU A 102 -1.11 -6.00 6.74
CA LEU A 102 -2.06 -6.92 6.12
C LEU A 102 -1.38 -7.99 5.25
N LEU A 103 -0.09 -7.83 4.98
CA LEU A 103 0.69 -8.69 4.09
C LEU A 103 1.28 -9.88 4.87
N GLY A 104 0.47 -10.87 5.16
CA GLY A 104 0.88 -12.12 5.81
C GLY A 104 0.60 -13.34 4.93
N PRO A 105 -0.49 -14.06 5.19
CA PRO A 105 -0.82 -15.25 4.43
C PRO A 105 -1.19 -14.93 2.98
N ARG A 106 -1.01 -15.94 2.08
CA ARG A 106 -1.47 -15.83 0.69
C ARG A 106 -2.99 -16.03 0.61
N TYR A 107 -3.62 -15.30 -0.27
CA TYR A 107 -5.08 -15.31 -0.48
C TYR A 107 -5.40 -16.03 -1.79
N LEU A 108 -5.80 -17.31 -1.71
CA LEU A 108 -5.98 -18.19 -2.87
C LEU A 108 -7.44 -18.56 -3.11
N VAL A 109 -7.86 -18.53 -4.37
CA VAL A 109 -9.14 -19.08 -4.82
C VAL A 109 -8.96 -20.58 -5.13
N LYS A 110 -9.40 -21.44 -4.21
CA LYS A 110 -9.11 -22.87 -4.30
C LYS A 110 -9.97 -23.70 -3.35
N THR A 111 -10.18 -25.01 -3.68
CA THR A 111 -10.88 -25.98 -2.84
C THR A 111 -9.96 -26.73 -1.90
N GLY A 112 -9.07 -26.17 -1.23
CA GLY A 112 -8.12 -26.83 -0.35
C GLY A 112 -6.68 -26.50 -0.72
N CYS A 113 -5.82 -26.43 0.25
CA CYS A 113 -4.41 -26.15 0.04
C CYS A 113 -3.60 -27.19 0.79
N SER A 114 -3.05 -28.14 0.06
CA SER A 114 -2.07 -29.10 0.55
C SER A 114 -0.63 -28.61 0.36
N VAL A 115 -0.45 -27.44 -0.27
CA VAL A 115 0.87 -26.87 -0.56
C VAL A 115 1.34 -26.07 0.65
N PRO A 116 2.51 -26.39 1.24
CA PRO A 116 3.09 -25.59 2.28
C PRO A 116 3.52 -24.23 1.70
N LEU A 117 2.97 -23.15 2.24
CA LEU A 117 3.38 -21.77 1.95
C LEU A 117 4.05 -21.16 3.17
N SER A 118 5.13 -20.42 2.98
CA SER A 118 5.94 -19.85 4.06
C SER A 118 5.12 -18.98 5.02
N ALA A 119 4.17 -18.23 4.50
CA ALA A 119 3.28 -17.35 5.28
C ALA A 119 1.89 -17.96 5.56
N GLY A 120 1.65 -19.22 5.17
CA GLY A 120 0.32 -19.83 5.22
C GLY A 120 -0.62 -19.30 4.13
N CYS A 121 -1.90 -19.72 4.17
CA CYS A 121 -2.87 -19.28 3.18
C CYS A 121 -4.28 -19.05 3.75
N ARG A 122 -5.04 -18.23 3.06
CA ARG A 122 -6.49 -18.00 3.23
C ARG A 122 -7.20 -18.44 1.97
N LEU A 123 -8.16 -19.34 2.10
CA LEU A 123 -8.82 -19.93 0.95
C LEU A 123 -10.19 -19.30 0.71
N LEU A 124 -10.47 -19.01 -0.55
CA LEU A 124 -11.80 -18.67 -1.05
C LEU A 124 -12.25 -19.79 -1.98
N ARG A 125 -13.48 -20.29 -1.79
CA ARG A 125 -14.05 -21.29 -2.69
C ARG A 125 -14.28 -20.69 -4.08
N PRO A 126 -13.99 -21.41 -5.18
CA PRO A 126 -14.15 -20.88 -6.54
C PRO A 126 -15.55 -20.31 -6.82
N GLN A 127 -16.61 -20.96 -6.31
CA GLN A 127 -17.98 -20.51 -6.48
C GLN A 127 -18.26 -19.14 -5.82
N ALA A 128 -17.47 -18.79 -4.81
CA ALA A 128 -17.58 -17.52 -4.11
C ALA A 128 -16.71 -16.41 -4.71
N ALA A 129 -15.78 -16.74 -5.63
CA ALA A 129 -14.85 -15.77 -6.22
C ALA A 129 -15.52 -14.86 -7.27
N GLY A 130 -16.59 -15.35 -7.92
CA GLY A 130 -17.20 -14.66 -9.05
C GLY A 130 -16.32 -14.71 -10.29
N VAL A 131 -16.39 -13.66 -11.10
CA VAL A 131 -15.59 -13.54 -12.32
C VAL A 131 -14.13 -13.28 -11.95
N LEU A 132 -13.23 -14.05 -12.56
CA LEU A 132 -11.79 -13.85 -12.47
C LEU A 132 -11.30 -13.01 -13.64
N GLU A 133 -10.33 -12.16 -13.39
CA GLU A 133 -9.65 -11.32 -14.38
C GLU A 133 -8.15 -11.61 -14.35
N GLN A 134 -7.41 -11.13 -15.33
CA GLN A 134 -5.95 -11.24 -15.36
C GLN A 134 -5.31 -9.86 -15.17
N VAL A 135 -4.35 -9.80 -14.25
CA VAL A 135 -3.49 -8.64 -14.03
C VAL A 135 -2.05 -9.11 -14.04
N ASP A 136 -1.22 -8.54 -14.90
CA ASP A 136 0.17 -8.94 -15.10
C ASP A 136 0.35 -10.47 -15.30
N GLY A 137 -0.58 -11.11 -16.03
CA GLY A 137 -0.57 -12.55 -16.28
C GLY A 137 -1.04 -13.43 -15.11
N VAL A 138 -1.44 -12.85 -13.98
CA VAL A 138 -1.93 -13.55 -12.79
C VAL A 138 -3.47 -13.51 -12.75
N GLN A 139 -4.12 -14.65 -12.47
CA GLN A 139 -5.56 -14.69 -12.27
C GLN A 139 -5.94 -14.11 -10.90
N VAL A 140 -6.87 -13.17 -10.88
CA VAL A 140 -7.33 -12.47 -9.66
C VAL A 140 -8.85 -12.29 -9.67
N THR A 141 -9.44 -12.06 -8.49
CA THR A 141 -10.83 -11.57 -8.41
C THR A 141 -10.94 -10.20 -9.08
N SER A 142 -12.10 -9.88 -9.65
CA SER A 142 -12.36 -8.59 -10.31
C SER A 142 -12.07 -7.42 -9.38
N PHE A 143 -11.79 -6.25 -9.94
CA PHE A 143 -11.37 -5.07 -9.17
C PHE A 143 -12.31 -4.77 -8.00
N TRP A 144 -13.60 -4.58 -8.27
CA TRP A 144 -14.56 -4.22 -7.20
C TRP A 144 -14.76 -5.34 -6.21
N ARG A 145 -14.80 -6.60 -6.66
CA ARG A 145 -14.86 -7.75 -5.77
C ARG A 145 -13.66 -7.79 -4.83
N THR A 146 -12.47 -7.48 -5.33
CA THR A 146 -11.25 -7.39 -4.52
C THR A 146 -11.36 -6.30 -3.46
N VAL A 147 -11.83 -5.10 -3.84
CA VAL A 147 -12.05 -3.99 -2.90
C VAL A 147 -13.04 -4.39 -1.80
N GLU A 148 -14.20 -4.95 -2.17
CA GLU A 148 -15.20 -5.44 -1.21
C GLU A 148 -14.61 -6.44 -0.22
N ASP A 149 -13.92 -7.46 -0.72
CA ASP A 149 -13.29 -8.48 0.11
C ASP A 149 -12.27 -7.92 1.09
N CYS A 150 -11.54 -6.88 0.70
CA CYS A 150 -10.61 -6.17 1.58
C CYS A 150 -11.35 -5.38 2.65
N LEU A 151 -12.33 -4.56 2.27
CA LEU A 151 -13.02 -3.66 3.21
C LEU A 151 -13.90 -4.40 4.23
N LEU A 152 -14.44 -5.56 3.86
CA LEU A 152 -15.17 -6.42 4.80
C LEU A 152 -14.32 -6.92 5.97
N ARG A 153 -12.97 -6.92 5.84
CA ARG A 153 -12.03 -7.52 6.79
C ARG A 153 -11.05 -6.52 7.41
N ALA A 154 -10.75 -5.43 6.71
CA ALA A 154 -9.72 -4.50 7.13
C ALA A 154 -10.09 -3.73 8.40
N PRO A 155 -9.12 -3.44 9.28
CA PRO A 155 -9.24 -2.36 10.25
C PRO A 155 -9.49 -1.01 9.58
N PHE A 156 -10.12 -0.06 10.27
CA PHE A 156 -10.54 1.22 9.69
C PHE A 156 -9.43 1.95 8.92
N SER A 157 -8.28 2.16 9.55
CA SER A 157 -7.17 2.92 8.96
C SER A 157 -6.57 2.23 7.72
N TYR A 158 -6.54 0.90 7.72
CA TYR A 158 -6.02 0.12 6.60
C TYR A 158 -7.04 0.04 5.46
N GLY A 159 -8.31 -0.16 5.81
CA GLY A 159 -9.40 -0.13 4.85
C GLY A 159 -9.55 1.22 4.17
N LEU A 160 -9.30 2.32 4.89
CA LEU A 160 -9.36 3.66 4.31
C LEU A 160 -8.25 3.86 3.26
N ALA A 161 -7.03 3.37 3.49
CA ALA A 161 -5.96 3.41 2.50
C ALA A 161 -6.33 2.67 1.20
N ILE A 162 -6.91 1.47 1.34
CA ILE A 162 -7.39 0.68 0.20
C ILE A 162 -8.54 1.40 -0.52
N ALA A 163 -9.52 1.93 0.21
CA ALA A 163 -10.68 2.63 -0.35
C ALA A 163 -10.28 3.90 -1.11
N ASP A 164 -9.41 4.73 -0.52
CA ASP A 164 -8.92 5.96 -1.15
C ASP A 164 -8.18 5.65 -2.46
N SER A 165 -7.31 4.64 -2.44
CA SER A 165 -6.60 4.22 -3.66
C SER A 165 -7.55 3.64 -4.72
N ALA A 166 -8.63 2.97 -4.31
CA ALA A 166 -9.63 2.46 -5.23
C ALA A 166 -10.43 3.59 -5.91
N LEU A 167 -10.84 4.61 -5.14
CA LEU A 167 -11.51 5.79 -5.70
C LEU A 167 -10.60 6.51 -6.69
N ARG A 168 -9.34 6.75 -6.30
CA ARG A 168 -8.34 7.39 -7.17
C ARG A 168 -8.11 6.60 -8.46
N ALA A 169 -7.97 5.28 -8.37
CA ALA A 169 -7.71 4.41 -9.52
C ALA A 169 -8.86 4.38 -10.52
N LYS A 170 -10.10 4.52 -10.06
CA LYS A 170 -11.30 4.42 -10.92
C LYS A 170 -11.98 5.76 -11.19
N GLY A 171 -11.60 6.84 -10.49
CA GLY A 171 -12.22 8.15 -10.65
C GLY A 171 -13.71 8.18 -10.31
N VAL A 172 -14.16 7.29 -9.42
CA VAL A 172 -15.57 7.24 -8.99
C VAL A 172 -15.82 8.18 -7.83
N SER A 173 -17.04 8.68 -7.71
CA SER A 173 -17.45 9.50 -6.57
C SER A 173 -17.57 8.66 -5.30
N ARG A 174 -17.46 9.31 -4.14
CA ARG A 174 -17.70 8.66 -2.85
C ARG A 174 -19.13 8.13 -2.74
N ASP A 175 -20.10 8.86 -3.28
CA ASP A 175 -21.52 8.47 -3.20
C ASP A 175 -21.78 7.21 -4.02
N ASP A 176 -21.25 7.13 -5.25
CA ASP A 176 -21.34 5.92 -6.08
C ASP A 176 -20.64 4.73 -5.42
N PHE A 177 -19.50 4.98 -4.77
CA PHE A 177 -18.77 3.96 -4.04
C PHE A 177 -19.55 3.44 -2.82
N CYS A 178 -20.13 4.35 -2.02
CA CYS A 178 -20.99 3.98 -0.89
C CYS A 178 -22.20 3.15 -1.34
N GLU A 179 -22.87 3.55 -2.42
CA GLU A 179 -24.02 2.83 -2.95
C GLU A 179 -23.63 1.44 -3.46
N ARG A 180 -22.52 1.32 -4.17
CA ARG A 180 -21.98 0.03 -4.59
C ARG A 180 -21.75 -0.90 -3.40
N LEU A 181 -21.03 -0.46 -2.37
CA LEU A 181 -20.75 -1.30 -1.20
C LEU A 181 -22.02 -1.63 -0.41
N ARG A 182 -23.02 -0.73 -0.41
CA ARG A 182 -24.31 -1.01 0.21
C ARG A 182 -25.01 -2.19 -0.45
N ILE A 183 -24.98 -2.25 -1.78
CA ILE A 183 -25.61 -3.32 -2.57
C ILE A 183 -24.76 -4.60 -2.51
N ASP A 184 -23.49 -4.51 -2.87
CA ASP A 184 -22.64 -5.67 -3.12
C ASP A 184 -22.20 -6.37 -1.83
N CYS A 185 -22.17 -5.65 -0.69
CA CYS A 185 -21.82 -6.19 0.61
C CYS A 185 -23.03 -6.51 1.50
N GLU A 186 -24.27 -6.31 1.04
CA GLU A 186 -25.47 -6.58 1.84
C GLU A 186 -25.49 -8.01 2.39
N GLY A 187 -25.79 -8.15 3.67
CA GLY A 187 -25.83 -9.44 4.37
C GLY A 187 -24.50 -10.13 4.62
N LYS A 188 -23.38 -9.59 4.10
CA LYS A 188 -22.04 -10.14 4.35
C LYS A 188 -21.51 -9.73 5.73
N HIS A 189 -20.74 -10.62 6.37
CA HIS A 189 -20.04 -10.29 7.61
C HIS A 189 -19.07 -9.11 7.37
N GLY A 190 -19.15 -8.10 8.22
CA GLY A 190 -18.32 -6.89 8.10
C GLY A 190 -18.90 -5.78 7.21
N HIS A 191 -20.07 -5.98 6.58
CA HIS A 191 -20.67 -5.01 5.64
C HIS A 191 -20.80 -3.60 6.24
N ARG A 192 -21.21 -3.50 7.52
CA ARG A 192 -21.31 -2.20 8.20
C ARG A 192 -19.96 -1.48 8.30
N ARG A 193 -18.88 -2.20 8.62
CA ARG A 193 -17.52 -1.64 8.66
C ARG A 193 -17.08 -1.17 7.29
N ALA A 194 -17.33 -1.96 6.24
CA ALA A 194 -17.06 -1.57 4.86
C ALA A 194 -17.78 -0.27 4.48
N GLN A 195 -19.05 -0.13 4.87
CA GLN A 195 -19.82 1.11 4.64
C GLN A 195 -19.27 2.31 5.41
N VAL A 196 -18.84 2.12 6.67
CA VAL A 196 -18.19 3.19 7.44
C VAL A 196 -16.90 3.63 6.75
N ILE A 197 -16.05 2.70 6.29
CA ILE A 197 -14.84 3.03 5.54
C ILE A 197 -15.20 3.83 4.29
N ALA A 198 -16.15 3.35 3.49
CA ALA A 198 -16.56 4.01 2.25
C ALA A 198 -17.05 5.44 2.48
N SER A 199 -17.82 5.67 3.55
CA SER A 199 -18.35 7.00 3.87
C SER A 199 -17.28 8.05 4.19
N TYR A 200 -16.07 7.61 4.53
CA TYR A 200 -14.92 8.47 4.76
C TYR A 200 -13.89 8.43 3.62
N ALA A 201 -14.11 7.61 2.60
CA ALA A 201 -13.16 7.48 1.52
C ALA A 201 -13.04 8.79 0.71
N ASP A 202 -11.80 9.08 0.26
CA ASP A 202 -11.47 10.26 -0.51
C ASP A 202 -10.32 9.96 -1.48
N GLY A 203 -10.60 9.99 -2.75
CA GLY A 203 -9.62 9.72 -3.81
C GLY A 203 -8.52 10.78 -3.95
N MET A 204 -8.59 11.89 -3.22
CA MET A 204 -7.56 12.93 -3.20
C MET A 204 -6.34 12.53 -2.36
N SER A 205 -6.42 11.58 -1.44
CA SER A 205 -5.24 11.02 -0.78
C SER A 205 -4.29 10.41 -1.82
N GLU A 206 -3.03 10.84 -1.85
CA GLU A 206 -2.08 10.38 -2.88
C GLU A 206 -1.43 9.04 -2.55
N ASN A 207 -1.36 8.70 -1.26
CA ASN A 207 -0.79 7.43 -0.80
C ASN A 207 -1.47 6.91 0.46
N GLY A 208 -1.21 5.63 0.77
CA GLY A 208 -1.80 4.96 1.93
C GLY A 208 -1.39 5.56 3.28
N GLY A 209 -0.28 6.26 3.34
CA GLY A 209 0.17 6.98 4.53
C GLY A 209 -0.71 8.15 4.87
N GLU A 210 -1.02 8.98 3.87
CA GLU A 210 -1.95 10.09 4.02
C GLU A 210 -3.33 9.58 4.48
N SER A 211 -3.82 8.50 3.88
CA SER A 211 -5.08 7.88 4.29
C SER A 211 -5.07 7.42 5.74
N ARG A 212 -3.95 6.86 6.22
CA ARG A 212 -3.82 6.38 7.61
C ARG A 212 -3.79 7.53 8.63
N PHE A 213 -3.13 8.65 8.31
CA PHE A 213 -3.21 9.85 9.16
C PHE A 213 -4.62 10.44 9.16
N ARG A 214 -5.28 10.49 8.01
CA ARG A 214 -6.67 10.92 7.92
C ARG A 214 -7.59 10.04 8.76
N ALA A 215 -7.39 8.72 8.75
CA ALA A 215 -8.11 7.79 9.63
C ALA A 215 -7.86 8.10 11.12
N PHE A 216 -6.65 8.48 11.49
CA PHE A 216 -6.34 8.93 12.84
C PHE A 216 -7.14 10.19 13.20
N PHE A 217 -7.16 11.22 12.35
CA PHE A 217 -7.90 12.44 12.62
C PHE A 217 -9.39 12.15 12.87
N ILE A 218 -10.00 11.33 12.03
CA ILE A 218 -11.39 10.90 12.14
C ILE A 218 -11.63 10.17 13.47
N ALA A 219 -10.84 9.13 13.75
CA ALA A 219 -11.05 8.26 14.90
C ALA A 219 -10.84 8.98 16.25
N TYR A 220 -9.99 10.00 16.27
CA TYR A 220 -9.70 10.79 17.49
C TYR A 220 -10.54 12.07 17.60
N GLY A 221 -11.43 12.32 16.63
CA GLY A 221 -12.38 13.43 16.67
C GLY A 221 -11.77 14.78 16.31
N PHE A 222 -10.76 14.78 15.47
CA PHE A 222 -10.30 16.01 14.84
C PHE A 222 -11.13 16.29 13.57
N PRO A 223 -11.31 17.55 13.18
CA PRO A 223 -11.93 17.91 11.92
C PRO A 223 -11.19 17.23 10.76
N VAL A 224 -11.94 16.69 9.80
CA VAL A 224 -11.35 16.12 8.58
C VAL A 224 -10.73 17.26 7.78
N PRO A 225 -9.42 17.16 7.40
CA PRO A 225 -8.79 18.20 6.61
C PRO A 225 -9.30 18.20 5.16
N GLU A 226 -9.20 19.33 4.49
CA GLU A 226 -9.16 19.37 3.05
C GLU A 226 -7.83 18.78 2.56
N LEU A 227 -7.88 18.05 1.44
CA LEU A 227 -6.72 17.34 0.90
C LEU A 227 -6.19 18.05 -0.34
N GLN A 228 -4.88 17.99 -0.52
CA GLN A 228 -4.20 18.43 -1.74
C GLN A 228 -4.52 19.88 -2.14
N VAL A 229 -4.64 20.76 -1.13
CA VAL A 229 -4.94 22.19 -1.35
C VAL A 229 -3.72 22.88 -1.96
N GLU A 230 -3.98 23.74 -2.94
CA GLU A 230 -2.94 24.47 -3.66
C GLU A 230 -2.80 25.91 -3.15
N PHE A 231 -1.56 26.34 -2.93
CA PHE A 231 -1.19 27.69 -2.56
C PHE A 231 -0.21 28.25 -3.59
N ARG A 232 -0.41 29.50 -4.02
CA ARG A 232 0.59 30.21 -4.83
C ARG A 232 1.76 30.63 -3.94
N ASP A 233 2.97 30.48 -4.46
CA ASP A 233 4.16 30.97 -3.79
C ASP A 233 4.06 32.51 -3.68
N PRO A 234 4.18 33.08 -2.44
CA PRO A 234 4.10 34.51 -2.24
C PRO A 234 5.27 35.31 -2.89
N LEU A 235 6.41 34.64 -3.14
CA LEU A 235 7.58 35.24 -3.75
C LEU A 235 7.69 34.99 -5.26
N ASP A 236 7.05 33.90 -5.75
CA ASP A 236 6.97 33.56 -7.17
C ASP A 236 5.56 33.03 -7.52
N PRO A 237 4.62 33.92 -7.87
CA PRO A 237 3.24 33.54 -8.17
C PRO A 237 3.06 32.55 -9.34
N SER A 238 4.12 32.30 -10.12
CA SER A 238 4.11 31.25 -11.16
C SER A 238 4.23 29.84 -10.60
N GLN A 239 4.71 29.72 -9.35
CA GLN A 239 4.81 28.44 -8.65
C GLN A 239 3.61 28.18 -7.76
N VAL A 240 3.24 26.90 -7.66
CA VAL A 240 2.13 26.42 -6.84
C VAL A 240 2.65 25.33 -5.91
N PHE A 241 2.37 25.49 -4.62
CA PHE A 241 2.61 24.47 -3.61
C PHE A 241 1.34 23.72 -3.33
N ARG A 242 1.39 22.40 -3.39
CA ARG A 242 0.28 21.53 -3.01
C ARG A 242 0.61 20.86 -1.67
N VAL A 243 -0.34 20.91 -0.72
CA VAL A 243 -0.17 20.43 0.65
C VAL A 243 -1.07 19.24 0.92
N ASP A 244 -0.61 18.26 1.73
CA ASP A 244 -1.33 17.01 1.96
C ASP A 244 -2.63 17.23 2.73
N TYR A 245 -2.58 18.09 3.76
CA TYR A 245 -3.71 18.41 4.64
C TYR A 245 -3.82 19.90 4.88
N PHE A 246 -5.05 20.40 4.92
CA PHE A 246 -5.34 21.78 5.23
C PHE A 246 -6.55 21.89 6.15
N TRP A 247 -6.41 22.66 7.23
CA TRP A 247 -7.48 23.02 8.14
C TRP A 247 -7.63 24.54 8.18
N GLN A 248 -8.84 25.01 7.91
CA GLN A 248 -9.25 26.38 8.22
C GLN A 248 -10.08 26.35 9.48
N LEU A 249 -9.58 26.96 10.57
CA LEU A 249 -10.22 26.96 11.86
C LEU A 249 -11.24 28.11 11.98
N GLU A 250 -12.18 28.00 12.92
CA GLU A 250 -13.25 28.97 13.11
C GLU A 250 -12.72 30.38 13.47
N ASP A 251 -11.55 30.48 14.13
CA ASP A 251 -10.89 31.74 14.47
C ASP A 251 -10.11 32.37 13.30
N GLY A 252 -10.18 31.76 12.11
CA GLY A 252 -9.46 32.19 10.93
C GLY A 252 -8.02 31.67 10.84
N THR A 253 -7.54 30.93 11.84
CA THR A 253 -6.21 30.29 11.80
C THR A 253 -6.21 29.19 10.73
N CYS A 254 -5.17 29.17 9.91
CA CYS A 254 -4.94 28.13 8.91
C CYS A 254 -3.78 27.23 9.34
N VAL A 255 -3.97 25.92 9.27
CA VAL A 255 -2.97 24.91 9.60
C VAL A 255 -2.77 24.00 8.41
N ILE A 256 -1.52 23.86 8.00
CA ILE A 256 -1.07 22.94 6.95
C ILE A 256 -0.46 21.70 7.62
N GLY A 257 -0.78 20.53 7.11
CA GLY A 257 -0.16 19.27 7.46
C GLY A 257 0.58 18.66 6.28
N GLU A 258 1.80 18.22 6.49
CA GLU A 258 2.64 17.55 5.50
C GLU A 258 3.09 16.20 6.06
N LEU A 259 2.93 15.14 5.31
CA LEU A 259 3.45 13.84 5.65
C LEU A 259 4.87 13.69 5.12
N ASP A 260 5.84 13.64 6.01
CA ASP A 260 7.22 13.34 5.62
C ASP A 260 7.29 11.90 5.11
N GLY A 261 7.28 11.74 3.79
CA GLY A 261 7.69 10.51 3.15
C GLY A 261 9.12 10.21 3.59
N LYS A 262 9.47 8.94 3.82
CA LYS A 262 10.88 8.56 3.86
C LYS A 262 11.45 8.89 2.49
N VAL A 263 12.05 10.07 2.35
CA VAL A 263 12.80 10.42 1.15
C VAL A 263 13.85 9.33 1.01
N LYS A 264 13.66 8.42 0.05
CA LYS A 264 14.74 7.58 -0.42
C LYS A 264 15.73 8.53 -1.06
N TYR A 265 16.75 8.94 -0.31
CA TYR A 265 17.93 9.60 -0.87
C TYR A 265 18.64 8.58 -1.76
N THR A 266 18.11 8.38 -2.95
CA THR A 266 18.88 7.79 -4.03
C THR A 266 19.69 8.94 -4.59
N LEU A 267 20.95 9.03 -4.16
CA LEU A 267 21.97 9.81 -4.84
C LEU A 267 22.09 9.26 -6.26
N GLN A 268 21.27 9.75 -7.19
CA GLN A 268 21.56 9.60 -8.61
C GLN A 268 22.65 10.64 -8.92
N ASN A 269 23.90 10.16 -8.95
CA ASN A 269 24.99 10.83 -9.59
C ASN A 269 24.68 10.95 -11.09
N GLY A 270 24.12 12.09 -11.48
CA GLY A 270 23.88 12.48 -12.86
C GLY A 270 24.44 13.89 -13.06
N GLU A 271 25.46 13.96 -13.91
CA GLU A 271 26.21 15.16 -14.26
C GLU A 271 25.30 16.29 -14.77
N GLY A 272 25.53 17.51 -14.23
CA GLY A 272 25.32 18.74 -14.96
C GLY A 272 23.93 19.38 -14.94
N ARG A 273 23.49 19.81 -13.76
CA ARG A 273 22.72 21.05 -13.48
C ARG A 273 22.90 21.35 -12.00
N GLU A 274 23.03 22.64 -11.63
CA GLU A 274 22.98 23.05 -10.22
C GLU A 274 21.64 22.58 -9.63
N SER A 275 21.63 21.38 -9.09
CA SER A 275 20.48 20.85 -8.36
C SER A 275 20.50 21.52 -7.00
N VAL A 276 19.59 22.45 -6.75
CA VAL A 276 19.28 22.90 -5.38
C VAL A 276 19.10 21.63 -4.55
N ASP A 277 19.84 21.52 -3.45
CA ASP A 277 19.72 20.42 -2.50
C ASP A 277 18.22 20.25 -2.17
N PRO A 278 17.62 19.07 -2.39
CA PRO A 278 16.19 18.84 -2.12
C PRO A 278 15.77 19.28 -0.70
N PHE A 279 16.69 19.19 0.26
CA PHE A 279 16.47 19.63 1.63
C PHE A 279 16.38 21.16 1.74
N VAL A 280 17.17 21.88 0.96
CA VAL A 280 17.13 23.37 0.91
C VAL A 280 15.84 23.82 0.22
N ALA A 281 15.47 23.19 -0.88
CA ALA A 281 14.22 23.49 -1.59
C ALA A 281 12.99 23.27 -0.69
N GLU A 282 12.97 22.20 0.09
CA GLU A 282 11.87 21.91 1.00
C GLU A 282 11.78 22.91 2.16
N ARG A 283 12.92 23.33 2.73
CA ARG A 283 12.95 24.40 3.74
C ARG A 283 12.48 25.75 3.19
N GLN A 284 12.82 26.09 1.96
CA GLN A 284 12.35 27.31 1.30
C GLN A 284 10.83 27.24 1.12
N ARG A 285 10.30 26.13 0.62
CA ARG A 285 8.86 25.89 0.48
C ARG A 285 8.10 26.09 1.80
N GLU A 286 8.60 25.50 2.89
CA GLU A 286 8.01 25.65 4.23
C GLU A 286 8.05 27.11 4.71
N SER A 287 9.19 27.80 4.48
CA SER A 287 9.33 29.22 4.79
C SER A 287 8.29 30.07 4.04
N HIS A 288 8.10 29.82 2.75
CA HIS A 288 7.14 30.54 1.93
C HIS A 288 5.68 30.30 2.36
N LEU A 289 5.33 29.05 2.73
CA LEU A 289 4.01 28.73 3.29
C LEU A 289 3.78 29.43 4.64
N THR A 290 4.82 29.55 5.46
CA THR A 290 4.77 30.27 6.74
C THR A 290 4.58 31.79 6.53
N MET A 291 5.16 32.38 5.46
CA MET A 291 4.93 33.79 5.11
C MET A 291 3.45 34.10 4.78
N LEU A 292 2.68 33.11 4.34
CA LEU A 292 1.23 33.23 4.14
C LEU A 292 0.44 33.27 5.47
N GLY A 293 1.12 33.19 6.61
CA GLY A 293 0.50 33.19 7.94
C GLY A 293 -0.02 31.81 8.39
N HIS A 294 0.34 30.74 7.66
CA HIS A 294 -0.09 29.39 7.99
C HIS A 294 0.86 28.72 8.99
N LYS A 295 0.28 27.94 9.93
CA LYS A 295 1.08 27.01 10.73
C LYS A 295 1.35 25.76 9.93
N VAL A 296 2.60 25.28 9.90
CA VAL A 296 2.98 24.06 9.19
C VAL A 296 3.31 22.96 10.20
N LEU A 297 2.61 21.82 10.08
CA LEU A 297 2.85 20.60 10.85
C LEU A 297 3.45 19.53 9.94
N ARG A 298 4.52 18.92 10.42
CA ARG A 298 5.12 17.74 9.78
C ARG A 298 4.70 16.47 10.53
N PHE A 299 4.29 15.45 9.78
CA PHE A 299 3.91 14.14 10.32
C PHE A 299 4.89 13.07 9.85
N THR A 300 5.24 12.16 10.74
CA THR A 300 6.04 10.98 10.41
C THR A 300 5.27 9.71 10.76
N PHE A 301 5.50 8.63 10.02
CA PHE A 301 4.79 7.35 10.27
C PHE A 301 4.95 6.83 11.70
N ASP A 302 6.09 7.11 12.33
CA ASP A 302 6.33 6.64 13.70
C ASP A 302 5.42 7.30 14.72
N GLU A 303 4.87 8.49 14.43
CA GLU A 303 3.93 9.18 15.31
C GLU A 303 2.60 8.42 15.47
N LEU A 304 2.18 7.67 14.44
CA LEU A 304 0.99 6.80 14.54
C LEU A 304 1.14 5.69 15.60
N LYS A 305 2.37 5.33 15.97
CA LYS A 305 2.66 4.37 17.04
C LYS A 305 2.43 4.94 18.44
N ASN A 306 2.36 6.27 18.56
CA ASN A 306 2.11 6.97 19.83
C ASN A 306 0.95 7.97 19.69
N PRO A 307 -0.30 7.46 19.66
CA PRO A 307 -1.49 8.30 19.45
C PRO A 307 -1.61 9.45 20.45
N GLY A 308 -1.20 9.26 21.70
CA GLY A 308 -1.30 10.29 22.74
C GLY A 308 -0.43 11.51 22.44
N LYS A 309 0.81 11.29 21.97
CA LYS A 309 1.69 12.40 21.55
C LYS A 309 1.17 13.10 20.30
N LEU A 310 0.60 12.36 19.36
CA LEU A 310 0.03 12.93 18.16
C LEU A 310 -1.21 13.78 18.46
N VAL A 311 -2.09 13.32 19.37
CA VAL A 311 -3.22 14.12 19.89
C VAL A 311 -2.72 15.43 20.49
N GLU A 312 -1.69 15.40 21.33
CA GLU A 312 -1.13 16.61 21.94
C GLU A 312 -0.50 17.55 20.91
N LYS A 313 0.18 17.02 19.92
CA LYS A 313 0.73 17.81 18.78
C LYS A 313 -0.38 18.56 18.04
N MET A 314 -1.48 17.88 17.70
CA MET A 314 -2.63 18.49 17.06
C MET A 314 -3.26 19.60 17.92
N ARG A 315 -3.40 19.35 19.25
CA ARG A 315 -3.93 20.32 20.20
C ARG A 315 -3.06 21.57 20.30
N LEU A 316 -1.73 21.41 20.38
CA LEU A 316 -0.76 22.53 20.42
C LEU A 316 -0.76 23.35 19.13
N ALA A 317 -1.06 22.74 18.00
CA ALA A 317 -1.25 23.44 16.74
C ALA A 317 -2.52 24.29 16.70
N GLY A 318 -3.44 24.07 17.63
CA GLY A 318 -4.72 24.77 17.73
C GLY A 318 -5.88 24.06 17.02
N ILE A 319 -5.65 22.84 16.48
CA ILE A 319 -6.73 22.08 15.85
C ILE A 319 -7.64 21.51 16.95
N PRO A 320 -8.94 21.88 16.97
CA PRO A 320 -9.81 21.49 18.06
C PRO A 320 -10.14 20.00 18.01
N ARG A 321 -9.99 19.32 19.15
CA ARG A 321 -10.52 17.97 19.29
C ARG A 321 -12.01 18.03 19.66
N ARG A 322 -12.83 17.34 18.90
CA ARG A 322 -14.28 17.24 19.04
C ARG A 322 -14.66 15.86 19.58
N PRO A 323 -14.92 15.70 20.90
CA PRO A 323 -15.30 14.40 21.47
C PRO A 323 -16.56 13.79 20.86
N ASP A 324 -17.51 14.63 20.45
CA ASP A 324 -18.75 14.25 19.77
C ASP A 324 -18.46 13.53 18.43
N LEU A 325 -17.52 14.02 17.64
CA LEU A 325 -17.10 13.38 16.38
C LEU A 325 -16.42 12.03 16.64
N ALA A 326 -15.57 11.94 17.65
CA ALA A 326 -14.92 10.68 18.03
C ALA A 326 -15.95 9.65 18.51
N GLU A 327 -16.96 10.08 19.25
CA GLU A 327 -18.03 9.21 19.73
C GLU A 327 -18.94 8.75 18.58
N GLU A 328 -19.30 9.65 17.67
CA GLU A 328 -20.06 9.32 16.47
C GLU A 328 -19.33 8.26 15.65
N TRP A 329 -18.04 8.45 15.39
CA TRP A 329 -17.24 7.47 14.66
C TRP A 329 -17.22 6.12 15.39
N ARG A 330 -16.98 6.08 16.72
CA ARG A 330 -16.98 4.84 17.50
C ARG A 330 -18.33 4.12 17.41
N ARG A 331 -19.44 4.85 17.55
CA ARG A 331 -20.78 4.30 17.42
C ARG A 331 -21.00 3.69 16.03
N ARG A 332 -20.58 4.35 14.98
CA ARG A 332 -20.69 3.84 13.61
C ARG A 332 -19.81 2.62 13.39
N TRP A 333 -18.59 2.63 13.89
CA TRP A 333 -17.61 1.57 13.69
C TRP A 333 -17.88 0.33 14.53
N TYR A 334 -18.14 0.49 15.81
CA TYR A 334 -18.37 -0.62 16.75
C TYR A 334 -19.84 -1.03 16.89
N GLY A 335 -20.80 -0.16 16.57
CA GLY A 335 -22.21 -0.46 16.64
C GLY A 335 -22.82 -0.43 18.03
N ARG A 336 -22.23 0.38 18.90
CA ARG A 336 -22.67 0.50 20.29
C ARG A 336 -23.18 1.90 20.56
#